data_77ad6f1234c0853217cc851058cc8042
#
_entry.id   77ad6f1234c0853217cc851058cc8042
#
_cell.length_a   1.000
_cell.length_b   1.000
_cell.length_c   1.000
_cell.angle_alpha   90.00
_cell.angle_beta   90.00
_cell.angle_gamma   90.00
#
_symmetry.space_group_name_H-M   'P 1'
#
loop_
_entity.id
_entity.type
_entity.pdbx_description
1 polymer ?
#
loop_
_entity_poly.entity_id
_entity_poly.type
_entity_poly.pdbx_seq_one_letter_code
_entity_poly.pdbx_strand_id
1 'polypeptide(L)'
;MRLQVGLLRLVTMQQIESHARLTDSAFHANRDRMQQLVAELRAHRTTAREGGGAKYLQRHREQGKRPVRDRIERLLDPGAPFLELSPLAAFGLYDDEAPAGGIVTGIGRVAGREVVVVANDATVKGGTYFPITVKKHIRAQEIARQNRLPCLYLVDSGGAFLPLQ
;
A
#
# COMPACT_ATOMS: atom_id res chain seq x y z
N MET A 1 -21.57 21.47 -53.34
CA MET A 1 -20.62 21.12 -52.32
C MET A 1 -21.39 20.34 -51.22
N ARG A 2 -21.37 19.00 -51.25
CA ARG A 2 -22.10 18.16 -50.31
C ARG A 2 -21.18 17.83 -49.14
N LEU A 3 -21.52 18.29 -47.94
CA LEU A 3 -20.88 17.92 -46.70
C LEU A 3 -21.25 16.46 -46.33
N GLN A 4 -20.28 15.58 -46.41
CA GLN A 4 -20.42 14.19 -45.93
C GLN A 4 -20.26 14.22 -44.42
N VAL A 5 -21.37 14.08 -43.68
CA VAL A 5 -21.37 13.92 -42.23
C VAL A 5 -20.93 12.48 -41.95
N GLY A 6 -19.71 12.35 -41.47
CA GLY A 6 -19.17 11.06 -41.04
C GLY A 6 -19.97 10.50 -39.89
N LEU A 7 -20.56 9.32 -40.07
CA LEU A 7 -21.25 8.54 -39.07
C LEU A 7 -20.22 8.10 -38.02
N LEU A 8 -20.23 8.74 -36.84
CA LEU A 8 -19.55 8.22 -35.65
C LEU A 8 -20.13 6.85 -35.32
N ARG A 9 -19.36 5.79 -35.57
CA ARG A 9 -19.67 4.44 -35.08
C ARG A 9 -19.60 4.50 -33.54
N LEU A 10 -20.77 4.49 -32.91
CA LEU A 10 -20.91 4.18 -31.49
C LEU A 10 -20.34 2.77 -31.28
N VAL A 11 -19.18 2.69 -30.64
CA VAL A 11 -18.64 1.43 -30.14
C VAL A 11 -19.56 1.04 -28.97
N THR A 12 -20.52 0.15 -29.24
CA THR A 12 -21.33 -0.45 -28.17
C THR A 12 -20.38 -1.31 -27.32
N MET A 13 -20.15 -0.89 -26.09
CA MET A 13 -19.46 -1.73 -25.11
C MET A 13 -20.27 -3.01 -24.91
N GLN A 14 -19.66 -4.15 -25.22
CA GLN A 14 -20.27 -5.46 -24.94
C GLN A 14 -20.33 -5.63 -23.42
N GLN A 15 -21.53 -5.76 -22.89
CA GLN A 15 -21.74 -6.12 -21.49
C GLN A 15 -21.41 -7.60 -21.31
N ILE A 16 -20.53 -7.91 -20.37
CA ILE A 16 -20.22 -9.29 -19.99
C ILE A 16 -21.42 -9.84 -19.23
N GLU A 17 -22.05 -10.88 -19.79
CA GLU A 17 -23.16 -11.55 -19.13
C GLU A 17 -22.65 -12.41 -17.97
N SER A 18 -23.31 -12.31 -16.82
CA SER A 18 -23.03 -13.15 -15.67
C SER A 18 -23.92 -14.37 -15.66
N HIS A 19 -23.31 -15.55 -15.57
CA HIS A 19 -24.03 -16.81 -15.39
C HIS A 19 -24.17 -17.25 -13.92
N ALA A 20 -23.84 -16.37 -12.98
CA ALA A 20 -23.95 -16.65 -11.54
C ALA A 20 -25.42 -16.86 -11.13
N ARG A 21 -25.69 -18.00 -10.54
CA ARG A 21 -27.02 -18.33 -9.97
C ARG A 21 -27.06 -17.87 -8.52
N LEU A 22 -27.61 -16.69 -8.26
CA LEU A 22 -27.61 -16.05 -6.94
C LEU A 22 -28.40 -16.81 -5.87
N THR A 23 -29.28 -17.72 -6.28
CA THR A 23 -30.12 -18.56 -5.39
C THR A 23 -29.50 -19.94 -5.12
N ASP A 24 -28.38 -20.27 -5.76
CA ASP A 24 -27.73 -21.55 -5.59
C ASP A 24 -27.01 -21.64 -4.22
N SER A 25 -27.11 -22.78 -3.56
CA SER A 25 -26.41 -23.07 -2.29
C SER A 25 -24.91 -22.94 -2.45
N ALA A 26 -24.34 -23.39 -3.57
CA ALA A 26 -22.93 -23.23 -3.89
C ALA A 26 -22.51 -21.75 -4.00
N PHE A 27 -23.36 -20.91 -4.59
CA PHE A 27 -23.11 -19.48 -4.63
C PHE A 27 -23.07 -18.87 -3.22
N HIS A 28 -24.01 -19.22 -2.35
CA HIS A 28 -24.04 -18.72 -0.98
C HIS A 28 -22.79 -19.16 -0.19
N ALA A 29 -22.43 -20.46 -0.26
CA ALA A 29 -21.25 -20.98 0.39
C ALA A 29 -19.96 -20.28 -0.09
N ASN A 30 -19.80 -20.09 -1.39
CA ASN A 30 -18.64 -19.39 -1.97
C ASN A 30 -18.60 -17.92 -1.57
N ARG A 31 -19.74 -17.24 -1.56
CA ARG A 31 -19.86 -15.85 -1.09
C ARG A 31 -19.43 -15.72 0.37
N ASP A 32 -19.97 -16.59 1.24
CA ASP A 32 -19.69 -16.54 2.66
C ASP A 32 -18.21 -16.84 2.93
N ARG A 33 -17.62 -17.80 2.23
CA ARG A 33 -16.17 -18.07 2.30
C ARG A 33 -15.36 -16.87 1.83
N MET A 34 -15.74 -16.23 0.72
CA MET A 34 -15.04 -15.03 0.23
C MET A 34 -15.15 -13.86 1.21
N GLN A 35 -16.30 -13.66 1.84
CA GLN A 35 -16.49 -12.63 2.86
C GLN A 35 -15.56 -12.85 4.06
N GLN A 36 -15.40 -14.11 4.51
CA GLN A 36 -14.44 -14.46 5.57
C GLN A 36 -13.00 -14.12 5.18
N LEU A 37 -12.55 -14.55 3.99
CA LEU A 37 -11.20 -14.25 3.50
C LEU A 37 -10.93 -12.74 3.39
N VAL A 38 -11.93 -11.98 2.93
CA VAL A 38 -11.83 -10.51 2.86
C VAL A 38 -11.77 -9.89 4.26
N ALA A 39 -12.51 -10.41 5.23
CA ALA A 39 -12.48 -9.95 6.61
C ALA A 39 -11.10 -10.24 7.25
N GLU A 40 -10.54 -11.43 7.07
CA GLU A 40 -9.20 -11.81 7.51
C GLU A 40 -8.13 -10.87 6.89
N LEU A 41 -8.18 -10.66 5.57
CA LEU A 41 -7.27 -9.74 4.89
C LEU A 41 -7.35 -8.32 5.45
N ARG A 42 -8.56 -7.82 5.70
CA ARG A 42 -8.77 -6.49 6.29
C ARG A 42 -8.18 -6.38 7.69
N ALA A 43 -8.36 -7.42 8.53
CA ALA A 43 -7.77 -7.48 9.86
C ALA A 43 -6.24 -7.41 9.79
N HIS A 44 -5.59 -8.24 8.98
CA HIS A 44 -4.13 -8.22 8.79
C HIS A 44 -3.63 -6.86 8.29
N ARG A 45 -4.33 -6.23 7.35
CA ARG A 45 -3.99 -4.88 6.88
C ARG A 45 -4.13 -3.83 7.97
N THR A 46 -5.13 -3.94 8.85
CA THR A 46 -5.29 -3.02 9.97
C THR A 46 -4.11 -3.15 10.93
N THR A 47 -3.76 -4.37 11.35
CA THR A 47 -2.58 -4.62 12.19
C THR A 47 -1.29 -4.07 11.57
N ALA A 48 -1.07 -4.33 10.28
CA ALA A 48 0.10 -3.81 9.58
C ALA A 48 0.14 -2.26 9.53
N ARG A 49 -1.02 -1.60 9.52
CA ARG A 49 -1.13 -0.13 9.55
C ARG A 49 -0.85 0.49 10.92
N GLU A 50 -1.01 -0.26 11.98
CA GLU A 50 -0.70 0.17 13.35
C GLU A 50 0.80 0.26 13.62
N GLY A 51 1.62 -0.26 12.71
CA GLY A 51 3.08 -0.21 12.81
C GLY A 51 3.58 -0.88 14.09
N GLY A 52 4.41 -0.19 14.88
CA GLY A 52 4.90 -0.68 16.16
C GLY A 52 3.85 -0.72 17.28
N GLY A 53 2.59 -0.38 16.99
CA GLY A 53 1.48 -0.38 17.94
C GLY A 53 1.38 0.89 18.79
N ALA A 54 0.30 0.97 19.57
CA ALA A 54 -0.12 2.18 20.28
C ALA A 54 0.99 2.79 21.17
N LYS A 55 1.72 1.96 21.92
CA LYS A 55 2.80 2.39 22.81
C LYS A 55 3.91 3.15 22.06
N TYR A 56 4.37 2.60 20.93
CA TYR A 56 5.44 3.22 20.14
C TYR A 56 4.94 4.42 19.35
N LEU A 57 3.69 4.42 18.89
CA LEU A 57 3.05 5.58 18.26
C LEU A 57 2.93 6.74 19.27
N GLN A 58 2.52 6.47 20.50
CA GLN A 58 2.44 7.49 21.56
C GLN A 58 3.82 8.08 21.85
N ARG A 59 4.82 7.23 22.13
CA ARG A 59 6.22 7.66 22.36
C ARG A 59 6.76 8.50 21.20
N HIS A 60 6.47 8.11 19.96
CA HIS A 60 6.89 8.83 18.77
C HIS A 60 6.30 10.26 18.72
N ARG A 61 5.01 10.40 19.09
CA ARG A 61 4.34 11.71 19.20
C ARG A 61 4.88 12.56 20.33
N GLU A 62 5.18 11.96 21.50
CA GLU A 62 5.79 12.65 22.65
C GLU A 62 7.17 13.23 22.31
N GLN A 63 7.89 12.61 21.38
CA GLN A 63 9.16 13.10 20.82
C GLN A 63 8.97 14.21 19.75
N GLY A 64 7.76 14.69 19.54
CA GLY A 64 7.43 15.69 18.53
C GLY A 64 7.47 15.17 17.09
N LYS A 65 7.61 13.85 16.90
CA LYS A 65 7.65 13.22 15.59
C LYS A 65 6.24 12.87 15.09
N ARG A 66 6.09 12.84 13.76
CA ARG A 66 4.84 12.43 13.12
C ARG A 66 4.90 10.96 12.70
N PRO A 67 3.85 10.16 12.95
CA PRO A 67 3.74 8.82 12.38
C PRO A 67 3.97 8.79 10.87
N VAL A 68 4.48 7.69 10.36
CA VAL A 68 4.86 7.56 8.94
C VAL A 68 3.70 7.89 8.00
N ARG A 69 2.48 7.45 8.31
CA ARG A 69 1.30 7.66 7.47
C ARG A 69 0.85 9.12 7.46
N ASP A 70 0.96 9.81 8.60
CA ASP A 70 0.67 11.25 8.70
C ASP A 70 1.68 12.08 7.89
N ARG A 71 2.96 11.62 7.82
CA ARG A 71 3.98 12.26 6.97
C ARG A 71 3.66 12.08 5.49
N ILE A 72 3.24 10.88 5.08
CA ILE A 72 2.84 10.59 3.71
C ILE A 72 1.61 11.41 3.32
N GLU A 73 0.57 11.42 4.16
CA GLU A 73 -0.66 12.18 3.89
C GLU A 73 -0.40 13.68 3.68
N ARG A 74 0.54 14.25 4.49
CA ARG A 74 0.93 15.66 4.34
C ARG A 74 1.81 15.95 3.12
N LEU A 75 2.50 14.95 2.60
CA LEU A 75 3.30 15.07 1.39
C LEU A 75 2.43 15.07 0.15
N LEU A 76 1.35 14.29 0.16
CA LEU A 76 0.48 14.10 -0.99
C LEU A 76 -0.42 15.33 -1.23
N ASP A 77 -0.81 15.52 -2.48
CA ASP A 77 -1.81 16.52 -2.84
C ASP A 77 -3.12 16.25 -2.08
N PRO A 78 -3.84 17.29 -1.61
CA PRO A 78 -5.10 17.12 -0.90
C PRO A 78 -6.09 16.27 -1.68
N GLY A 79 -6.60 15.20 -1.03
CA GLY A 79 -7.56 14.27 -1.63
C GLY A 79 -6.97 13.32 -2.69
N ALA A 80 -5.66 13.35 -2.94
CA ALA A 80 -5.04 12.42 -3.86
C ALA A 80 -5.04 10.99 -3.27
N PRO A 81 -5.35 9.95 -4.07
CA PRO A 81 -5.26 8.58 -3.61
C PRO A 81 -3.81 8.16 -3.40
N PHE A 82 -3.59 7.24 -2.45
CA PHE A 82 -2.31 6.59 -2.22
C PHE A 82 -2.43 5.09 -2.45
N LEU A 83 -1.77 4.58 -3.49
CA LEU A 83 -1.69 3.16 -3.79
C LEU A 83 -0.53 2.56 -2.98
N GLU A 84 -0.83 2.03 -1.80
CA GLU A 84 0.17 1.36 -0.95
C GLU A 84 0.61 0.03 -1.56
N LEU A 85 1.93 -0.15 -1.68
CA LEU A 85 2.56 -1.36 -2.21
C LEU A 85 2.98 -2.29 -1.08
N SER A 86 2.68 -3.59 -1.23
CA SER A 86 3.08 -4.66 -0.31
C SER A 86 2.79 -4.35 1.18
N PRO A 87 1.55 -3.98 1.55
CA PRO A 87 1.22 -3.64 2.94
C PRO A 87 1.41 -4.79 3.93
N LEU A 88 1.39 -6.05 3.46
CA LEU A 88 1.59 -7.25 4.27
C LEU A 88 3.02 -7.81 4.17
N ALA A 89 4.00 -7.02 3.72
CA ALA A 89 5.38 -7.45 3.76
C ALA A 89 5.78 -7.80 5.20
N ALA A 90 6.53 -8.90 5.38
CA ALA A 90 6.92 -9.50 6.66
C ALA A 90 5.79 -10.19 7.45
N PHE A 91 4.57 -10.29 6.93
CA PHE A 91 3.53 -11.08 7.59
C PHE A 91 3.99 -12.53 7.79
N GLY A 92 3.90 -13.03 9.03
CA GLY A 92 4.38 -14.35 9.41
C GLY A 92 5.91 -14.50 9.44
N LEU A 93 6.67 -13.40 9.38
CA LEU A 93 8.13 -13.39 9.52
C LEU A 93 8.53 -12.58 10.76
N TYR A 94 9.67 -12.95 11.36
CA TYR A 94 10.27 -12.24 12.50
C TYR A 94 9.33 -12.13 13.70
N ASP A 95 8.55 -13.19 13.98
CA ASP A 95 7.53 -13.23 15.04
C ASP A 95 6.54 -12.06 14.97
N ASP A 96 6.22 -11.61 13.73
CA ASP A 96 5.38 -10.45 13.42
C ASP A 96 5.87 -9.12 14.02
N GLU A 97 7.13 -9.03 14.44
CA GLU A 97 7.72 -7.82 15.03
C GLU A 97 8.08 -6.72 14.00
N ALA A 98 7.95 -7.01 12.71
CA ALA A 98 8.26 -6.08 11.62
C ALA A 98 7.04 -5.84 10.70
N PRO A 99 5.90 -5.35 11.21
CA PRO A 99 4.70 -5.13 10.40
C PRO A 99 5.00 -4.23 9.20
N ALA A 100 4.44 -4.57 8.04
CA ALA A 100 4.72 -3.94 6.75
C ALA A 100 6.22 -3.89 6.38
N GLY A 101 7.08 -4.69 7.06
CA GLY A 101 8.53 -4.65 6.91
C GLY A 101 9.18 -3.37 7.43
N GLY A 102 8.55 -2.65 8.38
CA GLY A 102 9.07 -1.40 8.95
C GLY A 102 9.17 -0.23 7.96
N ILE A 103 8.53 -0.34 6.79
CA ILE A 103 8.60 0.67 5.74
C ILE A 103 7.26 0.74 4.97
N VAL A 104 6.76 1.92 4.72
CA VAL A 104 5.60 2.15 3.86
C VAL A 104 6.08 2.57 2.48
N THR A 105 5.64 1.86 1.46
CA THR A 105 5.93 2.18 0.07
C THR A 105 4.63 2.31 -0.72
N GLY A 106 4.59 3.21 -1.70
CA GLY A 106 3.37 3.39 -2.49
C GLY A 106 3.54 4.43 -3.59
N ILE A 107 2.49 4.57 -4.39
CA ILE A 107 2.39 5.59 -5.43
C ILE A 107 1.35 6.60 -5.01
N GLY A 108 1.68 7.88 -5.10
CA GLY A 108 0.77 8.98 -4.82
C GLY A 108 1.10 10.19 -5.67
N ARG A 109 0.31 11.26 -5.55
CA ARG A 109 0.51 12.47 -6.32
C ARG A 109 1.04 13.59 -5.42
N VAL A 110 2.12 14.23 -5.86
CA VAL A 110 2.76 15.37 -5.19
C VAL A 110 2.96 16.50 -6.21
N ALA A 111 2.44 17.67 -5.94
CA ALA A 111 2.47 18.82 -6.82
C ALA A 111 2.02 18.49 -8.27
N GLY A 112 0.92 17.75 -8.38
CA GLY A 112 0.32 17.34 -9.65
C GLY A 112 1.03 16.18 -10.37
N ARG A 113 2.13 15.63 -9.82
CA ARG A 113 2.91 14.56 -10.44
C ARG A 113 2.82 13.27 -9.63
N GLU A 114 2.70 12.14 -10.31
CA GLU A 114 2.81 10.83 -9.69
C GLU A 114 4.25 10.54 -9.28
N VAL A 115 4.40 10.02 -8.07
CA VAL A 115 5.70 9.70 -7.48
C VAL A 115 5.61 8.40 -6.71
N VAL A 116 6.73 7.69 -6.60
CA VAL A 116 6.87 6.60 -5.63
C VAL A 116 7.35 7.18 -4.32
N VAL A 117 6.67 6.86 -3.22
CA VAL A 117 7.06 7.24 -1.87
C VAL A 117 7.61 6.01 -1.17
N VAL A 118 8.75 6.19 -0.48
CA VAL A 118 9.38 5.21 0.39
C VAL A 118 9.59 5.87 1.75
N ALA A 119 8.92 5.38 2.79
CA ALA A 119 8.90 6.03 4.09
C ALA A 119 9.17 5.03 5.22
N ASN A 120 10.21 5.25 6.02
CA ASN A 120 10.48 4.42 7.19
C ASN A 120 9.43 4.65 8.28
N ASP A 121 9.01 3.55 8.92
CA ASP A 121 8.20 3.59 10.13
C ASP A 121 9.10 3.39 11.36
N ALA A 122 9.51 4.50 11.96
CA ALA A 122 10.37 4.46 13.14
C ALA A 122 9.69 3.88 14.39
N THR A 123 8.36 3.65 14.36
CA THR A 123 7.66 2.94 15.44
C THR A 123 7.95 1.44 15.40
N VAL A 124 8.37 0.91 14.23
CA VAL A 124 8.77 -0.48 14.04
C VAL A 124 10.28 -0.59 14.20
N LYS A 125 10.73 -1.11 15.35
CA LYS A 125 12.15 -1.32 15.67
C LYS A 125 13.06 -0.11 15.30
N GLY A 126 12.59 1.13 15.54
CA GLY A 126 13.34 2.32 15.21
C GLY A 126 13.53 2.59 13.70
N GLY A 127 12.71 2.03 12.86
CA GLY A 127 12.83 2.14 11.39
C GLY A 127 14.03 1.38 10.82
N THR A 128 14.55 0.38 11.55
CA THR A 128 15.69 -0.42 11.09
C THR A 128 15.31 -1.33 9.92
N TYR A 129 16.32 -1.65 9.09
CA TYR A 129 16.14 -2.47 7.90
C TYR A 129 16.35 -3.95 8.22
N PHE A 130 15.29 -4.73 8.08
CA PHE A 130 15.30 -6.18 7.99
C PHE A 130 15.59 -6.63 6.55
N PRO A 131 15.95 -7.90 6.29
CA PRO A 131 16.11 -8.40 4.92
C PRO A 131 14.89 -8.17 4.04
N ILE A 132 13.66 -8.32 4.59
CA ILE A 132 12.41 -8.04 3.86
C ILE A 132 12.20 -6.55 3.58
N THR A 133 12.66 -5.67 4.49
CA THR A 133 12.62 -4.22 4.28
C THR A 133 13.43 -3.83 3.05
N VAL A 134 14.63 -4.40 2.91
CA VAL A 134 15.51 -4.19 1.74
C VAL A 134 14.81 -4.65 0.47
N LYS A 135 14.24 -5.86 0.45
CA LYS A 135 13.50 -6.40 -0.71
C LYS A 135 12.34 -5.49 -1.12
N LYS A 136 11.55 -5.04 -0.14
CA LYS A 136 10.41 -4.13 -0.38
C LYS A 136 10.88 -2.78 -0.92
N HIS A 137 11.97 -2.23 -0.38
CA HIS A 137 12.57 -0.97 -0.83
C HIS A 137 13.05 -1.08 -2.28
N ILE A 138 13.83 -2.11 -2.61
CA ILE A 138 14.32 -2.36 -3.97
C ILE A 138 13.14 -2.53 -4.93
N ARG A 139 12.10 -3.27 -4.53
CA ARG A 139 10.91 -3.44 -5.38
C ARG A 139 10.20 -2.11 -5.67
N ALA A 140 10.11 -1.21 -4.69
CA ALA A 140 9.56 0.13 -4.91
C ALA A 140 10.41 0.94 -5.91
N GLN A 141 11.74 0.87 -5.83
CA GLN A 141 12.65 1.50 -6.79
C GLN A 141 12.52 0.91 -8.20
N GLU A 142 12.36 -0.41 -8.32
CA GLU A 142 12.12 -1.07 -9.61
C GLU A 142 10.83 -0.57 -10.26
N ILE A 143 9.74 -0.47 -9.48
CA ILE A 143 8.46 0.08 -9.93
C ILE A 143 8.63 1.52 -10.39
N ALA A 144 9.32 2.35 -9.60
CA ALA A 144 9.61 3.74 -9.97
C ALA A 144 10.36 3.80 -11.31
N ARG A 145 11.43 3.01 -11.48
CA ARG A 145 12.22 2.96 -12.71
C ARG A 145 11.39 2.47 -13.91
N GLN A 146 10.61 1.39 -13.75
CA GLN A 146 9.81 0.83 -14.83
C GLN A 146 8.73 1.79 -15.33
N ASN A 147 8.17 2.60 -14.43
CA ASN A 147 7.12 3.56 -14.74
C ASN A 147 7.65 5.00 -14.92
N ARG A 148 8.97 5.22 -14.83
CA ARG A 148 9.63 6.54 -14.95
C ARG A 148 9.11 7.54 -13.93
N LEU A 149 8.79 7.07 -12.72
CA LEU A 149 8.31 7.90 -11.63
C LEU A 149 9.47 8.39 -10.77
N PRO A 150 9.46 9.65 -10.31
CA PRO A 150 10.36 10.11 -9.26
C PRO A 150 10.16 9.28 -7.98
N CYS A 151 11.25 9.07 -7.22
CA CYS A 151 11.20 8.37 -5.95
C CYS A 151 11.50 9.33 -4.81
N LEU A 152 10.58 9.48 -3.87
CA LEU A 152 10.70 10.35 -2.70
C LEU A 152 10.92 9.51 -1.45
N TYR A 153 11.93 9.86 -0.67
CA TYR A 153 12.30 9.14 0.55
C TYR A 153 12.01 9.99 1.78
N LEU A 154 11.15 9.47 2.68
CA LEU A 154 10.89 10.03 4.00
C LEU A 154 11.68 9.20 5.03
N VAL A 155 12.94 9.51 5.18
CA VAL A 155 13.86 8.72 6.00
C VAL A 155 13.68 9.03 7.49
N ASP A 156 13.51 7.97 8.29
CA ASP A 156 13.60 7.96 9.75
C ASP A 156 14.01 6.55 10.16
N SER A 157 15.30 6.24 10.02
CA SER A 157 15.85 4.88 10.13
C SER A 157 17.00 4.82 11.10
N GLY A 158 17.00 3.78 11.95
CA GLY A 158 18.12 3.42 12.82
C GLY A 158 19.22 2.62 12.13
N GLY A 159 19.16 2.41 10.81
CA GLY A 159 20.16 1.63 10.06
C GLY A 159 19.76 0.17 9.86
N ALA A 160 20.71 -0.74 9.80
CA ALA A 160 20.44 -2.17 9.64
C ALA A 160 20.04 -2.82 10.98
N PHE A 161 19.18 -3.85 10.91
CA PHE A 161 18.82 -4.64 12.08
C PHE A 161 19.92 -5.68 12.37
N LEU A 162 20.86 -5.31 13.21
CA LEU A 162 22.09 -6.08 13.50
C LEU A 162 21.87 -7.54 13.90
N PRO A 163 20.82 -7.92 14.70
CA PRO A 163 20.61 -9.33 15.08
C PRO A 163 20.39 -10.29 13.91
N LEU A 164 20.15 -9.78 12.70
CA LEU A 164 19.90 -10.58 11.49
C LEU A 164 20.98 -10.38 10.40
N GLN A 165 22.13 -9.85 10.81
CA GLN A 165 23.29 -9.73 9.91
C GLN A 165 24.21 -10.94 9.99
#